data_02015ff72259d2f69c6133c0afe4d8f8
#
_entry.id   02015ff72259d2f69c6133c0afe4d8f8
#
_cell.length_a   1.000
_cell.length_b   1.000
_cell.length_c   1.000
_cell.angle_alpha   90.00
_cell.angle_beta   90.00
_cell.angle_gamma   90.00
#
_symmetry.space_group_name_H-M   'P 1'
#
loop_
_entity.id
_entity.type
_entity.pdbx_description
1 polymer ?
#
loop_
_entity_poly.entity_id
_entity_poly.type
_entity_poly.pdbx_seq_one_letter_code
_entity_poly.pdbx_strand_id
1 'polypeptide(L)'
;MIRLALALSILALPATAQSNRNCAPRGAVLEKLKGEYNETQKSMGLAASGAVVEVWASEIGTWTITISSPHGVTCLVASGAAYQEAWDAPPIGEKS
;
A
#
# COMPACT_ATOMS: atom_id res chain seq x y z
N MET A 1 31.83 41.23 7.11
CA MET A 1 31.49 40.85 6.90
C MET A 1 31.12 39.71 6.72
N ILE A 2 30.85 39.19 6.66
CA ILE A 2 30.45 38.34 6.53
C ILE A 2 29.93 37.48 6.13
N ARG A 3 29.77 37.03 5.96
CA ARG A 3 29.20 36.37 5.57
C ARG A 3 28.77 35.31 5.55
N LEU A 4 28.47 34.79 5.57
CA LEU A 4 27.98 33.98 5.57
C LEU A 4 27.57 33.03 5.17
N ALA A 5 27.26 32.53 4.99
CA ALA A 5 26.85 31.85 4.54
C ALA A 5 26.41 30.85 4.60
N LEU A 6 26.10 30.43 4.56
CA LEU A 6 25.57 29.62 4.63
C LEU A 6 25.25 28.60 4.28
N ALA A 7 24.90 28.09 4.20
CA ALA A 7 24.73 27.29 3.85
C ALA A 7 23.96 26.44 3.84
N LEU A 8 23.59 26.18 3.56
CA LEU A 8 22.81 25.52 3.56
C LEU A 8 22.71 24.30 3.24
N SER A 9 22.63 23.78 3.36
CA SER A 9 22.68 22.72 3.20
C SER A 9 21.79 21.92 3.11
N ILE A 10 21.42 21.57 2.63
CA ILE A 10 20.48 20.95 2.47
C ILE A 10 20.47 19.71 2.45
N LEU A 11 20.19 19.14 2.63
CA LEU A 11 20.12 18.07 2.71
C LEU A 11 19.36 17.24 2.12
N ALA A 12 19.43 16.79 1.40
CA ALA A 12 18.69 16.03 0.68
C ALA A 12 18.52 14.80 1.29
N LEU A 13 17.46 14.41 1.62
CA LEU A 13 17.26 13.19 2.14
C LEU A 13 17.09 12.19 1.16
N PRO A 14 17.58 11.07 1.19
CA PRO A 14 17.45 10.04 0.25
C PRO A 14 16.09 9.50 0.32
N ALA A 15 15.41 9.59 -0.71
CA ALA A 15 14.12 9.07 -0.77
C ALA A 15 14.08 7.61 -0.63
N THR A 16 15.12 6.94 -0.97
CA THR A 16 15.05 5.51 -0.90
C THR A 16 14.88 5.02 0.47
N ALA A 17 15.18 5.80 1.43
CA ALA A 17 15.08 5.30 2.75
C ALA A 17 13.69 5.01 3.16
N GLN A 18 12.72 5.45 2.43
CA GLN A 18 11.47 5.22 2.81
C GLN A 18 10.88 3.97 2.51
N SER A 19 11.33 3.27 1.54
CA SER A 19 10.65 2.08 1.12
C SER A 19 10.59 1.05 2.19
N ASN A 20 11.58 0.93 3.03
CA ASN A 20 11.55 -0.12 4.01
C ASN A 20 10.61 0.16 5.16
N ARG A 21 10.21 1.36 5.33
CA ARG A 21 9.35 1.64 6.38
C ARG A 21 7.99 1.13 6.17
N ASN A 22 7.65 0.74 4.99
CA ASN A 22 6.34 0.26 4.71
C ASN A 22 6.25 -1.24 4.74
N CYS A 23 7.27 -1.89 5.24
CA CYS A 23 7.27 -3.35 5.31
C CYS A 23 7.38 -3.83 6.74
N ALA A 24 6.77 -4.96 7.03
CA ALA A 24 6.82 -5.54 8.35
C ALA A 24 6.43 -6.99 8.24
N PRO A 25 6.60 -7.79 9.29
CA PRO A 25 6.13 -9.16 9.24
C PRO A 25 4.63 -9.19 8.96
N ARG A 26 4.22 -10.17 8.21
CA ARG A 26 2.84 -10.21 7.75
C ARG A 26 1.84 -10.13 8.91
N GLY A 27 2.10 -10.83 9.99
CA GLY A 27 1.14 -10.80 11.10
C GLY A 27 0.93 -9.42 11.64
N ALA A 28 1.99 -8.62 11.72
CA ALA A 28 1.87 -7.29 12.24
C ALA A 28 1.07 -6.39 11.29
N VAL A 29 1.28 -6.57 10.00
CA VAL A 29 0.55 -5.77 9.05
C VAL A 29 -0.93 -6.11 9.09
N LEU A 30 -1.26 -7.39 9.10
CA LEU A 30 -2.64 -7.80 9.12
C LEU A 30 -3.34 -7.36 10.40
N GLU A 31 -2.64 -7.40 11.50
CA GLU A 31 -3.24 -6.97 12.72
C GLU A 31 -3.62 -5.51 12.64
N LYS A 32 -2.78 -4.71 12.02
CA LYS A 32 -3.07 -3.32 11.90
C LYS A 32 -4.20 -3.07 10.92
N LEU A 33 -4.19 -3.74 9.78
CA LEU A 33 -5.24 -3.54 8.81
C LEU A 33 -6.59 -3.98 9.36
N LYS A 34 -6.63 -5.12 9.99
CA LYS A 34 -7.89 -5.62 10.50
C LYS A 34 -8.31 -4.94 11.79
N GLY A 35 -7.35 -4.68 12.65
CA GLY A 35 -7.70 -4.14 13.97
C GLY A 35 -7.86 -2.65 14.02
N GLU A 36 -7.02 -1.92 13.31
CA GLU A 36 -7.12 -0.49 13.36
C GLU A 36 -7.95 0.08 12.26
N TYR A 37 -7.85 -0.48 11.07
CA TYR A 37 -8.57 0.09 9.95
C TYR A 37 -9.81 -0.69 9.57
N ASN A 38 -10.04 -1.80 10.23
CA ASN A 38 -11.22 -2.63 9.96
C ASN A 38 -11.30 -3.03 8.49
N GLU A 39 -10.15 -3.30 7.91
CA GLU A 39 -10.13 -3.70 6.52
C GLU A 39 -10.13 -5.21 6.43
N THR A 40 -10.77 -5.73 5.40
CA THR A 40 -10.75 -7.15 5.13
C THR A 40 -10.23 -7.36 3.73
N GLN A 41 -9.76 -8.55 3.46
CA GLN A 41 -9.21 -8.85 2.16
C GLN A 41 -10.30 -8.90 1.13
N LYS A 42 -10.13 -8.14 0.06
CA LYS A 42 -11.11 -8.12 -1.00
C LYS A 42 -10.68 -8.94 -2.19
N SER A 43 -9.40 -9.00 -2.45
CA SER A 43 -8.92 -9.79 -3.56
C SER A 43 -7.44 -10.05 -3.39
N MET A 44 -6.91 -10.98 -4.14
CA MET A 44 -5.51 -11.27 -4.09
C MET A 44 -5.05 -11.83 -5.42
N GLY A 45 -3.79 -11.74 -5.67
CA GLY A 45 -3.21 -12.30 -6.87
C GLY A 45 -1.80 -12.73 -6.57
N LEU A 46 -1.29 -13.65 -7.38
CA LEU A 46 0.04 -14.15 -7.21
C LEU A 46 0.91 -13.61 -8.31
N ALA A 47 1.98 -12.95 -7.93
CA ALA A 47 2.88 -12.39 -8.92
C ALA A 47 3.83 -13.46 -9.39
N ALA A 48 4.44 -13.22 -10.55
CA ALA A 48 5.35 -14.21 -11.11
C ALA A 48 6.52 -14.48 -10.17
N SER A 49 6.87 -13.54 -9.34
CA SER A 49 7.97 -13.72 -8.41
C SER A 49 7.60 -14.60 -7.24
N GLY A 50 6.37 -14.97 -7.12
CA GLY A 50 5.91 -15.72 -5.95
C GLY A 50 5.36 -14.82 -4.87
N ALA A 51 5.40 -13.52 -5.07
CA ALA A 51 4.85 -12.62 -4.07
C ALA A 51 3.34 -12.59 -4.20
N VAL A 52 2.66 -12.32 -3.10
CA VAL A 52 1.22 -12.28 -3.07
C VAL A 52 0.78 -10.84 -2.96
N VAL A 53 -0.07 -10.41 -3.89
CA VAL A 53 -0.58 -9.04 -3.86
C VAL A 53 -2.00 -9.12 -3.33
N GLU A 54 -2.32 -8.30 -2.37
CA GLU A 54 -3.64 -8.32 -1.76
C GLU A 54 -4.23 -6.93 -1.70
N VAL A 55 -5.53 -6.85 -1.87
CA VAL A 55 -6.27 -5.62 -1.76
C VAL A 55 -7.16 -5.75 -0.55
N TRP A 56 -7.07 -4.78 0.34
CA TRP A 56 -7.83 -4.75 1.58
C TRP A 56 -8.70 -3.51 1.60
N ALA A 57 -9.85 -3.59 2.19
CA ALA A 57 -10.72 -2.42 2.27
C ALA A 57 -11.70 -2.54 3.41
N SER A 58 -12.13 -1.40 3.92
CA SER A 58 -13.11 -1.34 5.00
C SER A 58 -14.44 -0.89 4.44
N GLU A 59 -15.46 -0.99 5.27
CA GLU A 59 -16.77 -0.58 4.83
C GLU A 59 -16.91 0.92 4.70
N ILE A 60 -16.09 1.67 5.38
CA ILE A 60 -16.17 3.10 5.21
C ILE A 60 -15.26 3.59 4.10
N GLY A 61 -14.61 2.69 3.39
CA GLY A 61 -13.92 3.08 2.19
C GLY A 61 -12.41 3.23 2.26
N THR A 62 -11.80 2.96 3.38
CA THR A 62 -10.34 2.98 3.40
C THR A 62 -9.85 1.71 2.71
N TRP A 63 -8.71 1.80 2.07
CA TRP A 63 -8.19 0.63 1.37
C TRP A 63 -6.68 0.62 1.36
N THR A 64 -6.12 -0.54 1.21
CA THR A 64 -4.68 -0.76 1.20
C THR A 64 -4.35 -1.86 0.23
N ILE A 65 -3.24 -1.71 -0.46
CA ILE A 65 -2.72 -2.77 -1.30
C ILE A 65 -1.41 -3.21 -0.68
N THR A 66 -1.26 -4.50 -0.46
CA THR A 66 -0.03 -5.03 0.11
C THR A 66 0.58 -6.05 -0.82
N ILE A 67 1.89 -6.26 -0.66
CA ILE A 67 2.56 -7.29 -1.38
C ILE A 67 3.39 -8.03 -0.36
N SER A 68 3.28 -9.34 -0.33
CA SER A 68 3.98 -10.17 0.66
C SER A 68 4.94 -11.10 -0.03
N SER A 69 6.12 -11.20 0.51
CA SER A 69 7.10 -12.13 -0.03
C SER A 69 6.82 -13.52 0.51
N PRO A 70 7.39 -14.53 -0.11
CA PRO A 70 7.23 -15.88 0.41
C PRO A 70 7.84 -16.05 1.79
N HIS A 71 8.67 -15.11 2.20
CA HIS A 71 9.29 -15.23 3.51
C HIS A 71 8.47 -14.56 4.60
N GLY A 72 7.32 -14.05 4.28
CA GLY A 72 6.45 -13.51 5.31
C GLY A 72 6.60 -12.04 5.61
N VAL A 73 7.29 -11.31 4.74
CA VAL A 73 7.40 -9.87 4.91
C VAL A 73 6.37 -9.23 4.01
N THR A 74 5.58 -8.35 4.57
CA THR A 74 4.50 -7.67 3.85
C THR A 74 4.77 -6.19 3.78
N CYS A 75 4.65 -5.64 2.59
CA CYS A 75 4.88 -4.22 2.37
C CYS A 75 3.62 -3.56 1.85
N LEU A 76 3.40 -2.33 2.27
CA LEU A 76 2.28 -1.57 1.77
C LEU A 76 2.71 -0.91 0.49
N VAL A 77 1.90 -1.05 -0.52
CA VAL A 77 2.20 -0.48 -1.82
C VAL A 77 1.42 0.81 -2.03
N ALA A 78 0.19 0.84 -1.58
CA ALA A 78 -0.66 2.01 -1.76
C ALA A 78 -1.81 1.95 -0.78
N SER A 79 -2.38 3.07 -0.48
CA SER A 79 -3.55 3.11 0.39
C SER A 79 -4.30 4.40 0.10
N GLY A 80 -5.54 4.46 0.50
CA GLY A 80 -6.34 5.63 0.24
C GLY A 80 -7.73 5.50 0.81
N ALA A 81 -8.64 6.23 0.21
CA ALA A 81 -10.02 6.28 0.67
C ALA A 81 -10.92 6.10 -0.52
N ALA A 82 -12.20 6.06 -0.26
CA ALA A 82 -13.20 5.96 -1.30
C ALA A 82 -13.08 4.70 -2.13
N TYR A 83 -12.82 3.59 -1.47
CA TYR A 83 -12.74 2.32 -2.16
C TYR A 83 -14.09 1.96 -2.76
N GLN A 84 -14.06 1.48 -3.98
CA GLN A 84 -15.27 0.99 -4.60
C GLN A 84 -14.93 -0.25 -5.34
N GLU A 85 -15.80 -1.24 -5.27
CA GLU A 85 -15.56 -2.42 -6.03
C GLU A 85 -15.84 -2.15 -7.47
N ALA A 86 -15.30 -2.97 -8.31
CA ALA A 86 -15.44 -2.76 -9.73
C ALA A 86 -16.90 -2.60 -10.06
N TRP A 87 -17.19 -1.59 -10.80
CA TRP A 87 -18.53 -1.33 -11.15
C TRP A 87 -18.99 -2.29 -12.17
N ASP A 88 -20.13 -2.93 -11.87
CA ASP A 88 -20.64 -3.86 -12.73
C ASP A 88 -21.49 -3.21 -13.66
N ALA A 89 -21.01 -2.39 -14.45
CA ALA A 89 -21.81 -1.69 -15.38
C ALA A 89 -22.58 -2.65 -16.20
N PRO A 90 -23.68 -2.28 -16.60
CA PRO A 90 -24.47 -3.11 -17.44
C PRO A 90 -23.67 -3.32 -18.65
N PRO A 91 -23.74 -4.44 -19.10
CA PRO A 91 -22.98 -4.82 -20.21
C PRO A 91 -23.44 -4.14 -21.37
N ILE A 92 -23.15 -3.11 -21.63
CA ILE A 92 -23.49 -2.53 -22.70
C ILE A 92 -22.88 -3.11 -23.68
N GLY A 93 -22.80 -3.33 -24.04
CA GLY A 93 -22.22 -3.84 -24.89
C GLY A 93 -21.54 -4.91 -24.71
N GLU A 94 -21.71 -5.32 -24.34
CA GLU A 94 -21.21 -6.10 -24.24
C GLU A 94 -21.52 -6.92 -24.58
N LYS A 95 -21.74 -7.18 -24.89
CA LYS A 95 -22.08 -7.68 -25.12
C LYS A 95 -21.82 -8.04 -25.41
N SER A 96 -21.51 -8.15 -25.41
CA SER A 96 -21.37 -8.27 -25.51
C SER A 96 -21.10 -8.60 -25.61
#